data_99039ec700691af2e1a8bab30d2f952c
#
_entry.id   99039ec700691af2e1a8bab30d2f952c
#
_cell.length_a   1.000
_cell.length_b   1.000
_cell.length_c   1.000
_cell.angle_alpha   90.00
_cell.angle_beta   90.00
_cell.angle_gamma   90.00
#
_symmetry.space_group_name_H-M   'P 1'
#
loop_
_entity.id
_entity.type
_entity.pdbx_description
1 polymer ?
#
loop_
_entity_poly.entity_id
_entity_poly.type
_entity_poly.pdbx_seq_one_letter_code
_entity_poly.pdbx_strand_id
1 'polypeptide(L)'
;MGNVVHDSFRVMSPFNAYRETEFMSDSLPAKPAENSVDLTFLARKPSFLECDDAAAFLHGMKFEANTEVLWFILKNSQGRYFCAEFVEPNALKVDNDGDPADDALFVSMCSRGRLCVPVGYTVAASFHSHPPADQGLQESSAEWSYRNRFFTCYDLWKVINTRRSYSRCYLSTGKDGLISYNSNASDFERELSRHLAKKTDGSSRLFQSLYERGGIPASIWMLLAIGAGELKMVVKGIVKDAMWSRRGALEASWKWDIDPNQVKSSSVELMPIFSPVFSDVAGIAACLRIRRRDSFAEQSAGVILKHNFRDEFIATAAEPCDYVNFDLAVVFPKDQHGNVQLPEGFRVYGFYHSSKPSLPDLLPPSDAERFENFFSPVDMKVSFDRLVAAPQHHVLMLTPDNAVLSFSQPDIPVRSLIVELTQDFQHKVISGEITTQMFVDKVAAAGNLSVLLPSKTWPDVGRIRPSVEVVTVIAERAE
;
A
#
# COMPACT_ATOMS: atom_id res chain seq x y z
N MET A 1 -0.62 -18.23 -55.85
CA MET A 1 -1.38 -17.04 -55.49
C MET A 1 -2.17 -17.40 -54.27
N GLY A 2 -1.63 -17.13 -53.12
CA GLY A 2 -2.23 -17.47 -51.81
C GLY A 2 -2.78 -16.23 -51.15
N ASN A 3 -4.08 -16.20 -50.94
CA ASN A 3 -4.78 -15.15 -50.21
C ASN A 3 -4.40 -15.22 -48.73
N VAL A 4 -3.72 -14.21 -48.23
CA VAL A 4 -3.52 -13.97 -46.81
C VAL A 4 -4.80 -13.33 -46.29
N VAL A 5 -5.58 -14.08 -45.53
CA VAL A 5 -6.73 -13.57 -44.78
C VAL A 5 -6.21 -12.78 -43.59
N HIS A 6 -6.37 -11.46 -43.63
CA HIS A 6 -6.13 -10.57 -42.49
C HIS A 6 -7.33 -10.69 -41.53
N ASP A 7 -7.18 -11.50 -40.49
CA ASP A 7 -8.09 -11.49 -39.35
C ASP A 7 -7.93 -10.18 -38.55
N SER A 8 -8.85 -9.29 -38.75
CA SER A 8 -9.01 -8.08 -37.95
C SER A 8 -9.68 -8.46 -36.63
N PHE A 9 -8.87 -8.64 -35.57
CA PHE A 9 -9.38 -8.78 -34.21
C PHE A 9 -10.06 -7.47 -33.78
N ARG A 10 -11.38 -7.42 -33.85
CA ARG A 10 -12.17 -6.49 -33.07
C ARG A 10 -12.10 -6.94 -31.61
N VAL A 11 -11.30 -6.26 -30.82
CA VAL A 11 -11.36 -6.35 -29.36
C VAL A 11 -12.65 -5.66 -28.93
N MET A 12 -13.67 -6.44 -28.60
CA MET A 12 -14.84 -5.91 -27.90
C MET A 12 -14.39 -5.45 -26.52
N SER A 13 -14.70 -4.20 -26.18
CA SER A 13 -14.54 -3.66 -24.84
C SER A 13 -15.27 -4.56 -23.84
N PRO A 14 -14.68 -4.94 -22.71
CA PRO A 14 -15.37 -5.72 -21.67
C PRO A 14 -16.59 -4.99 -21.08
N PHE A 15 -16.74 -3.70 -21.34
CA PHE A 15 -17.85 -2.87 -20.86
C PHE A 15 -19.21 -3.07 -21.54
N ASN A 16 -19.28 -3.76 -22.69
CA ASN A 16 -20.54 -3.91 -23.41
C ASN A 16 -21.35 -5.18 -23.09
N ALA A 17 -20.91 -6.03 -22.16
CA ALA A 17 -21.62 -7.28 -21.86
C ALA A 17 -22.66 -7.17 -20.72
N TYR A 18 -22.80 -6.01 -20.06
CA TYR A 18 -23.72 -5.82 -18.92
C TYR A 18 -24.56 -4.54 -19.00
N ARG A 19 -25.09 -4.20 -20.15
CA ARG A 19 -26.15 -3.19 -20.25
C ARG A 19 -27.37 -3.80 -20.87
N GLU A 20 -28.22 -4.42 -20.04
CA GLU A 20 -29.67 -4.55 -20.26
C GLU A 20 -30.30 -5.02 -18.94
N THR A 21 -30.55 -4.09 -18.04
CA THR A 21 -31.74 -4.09 -17.15
C THR A 21 -31.89 -2.66 -16.61
N GLU A 22 -32.82 -1.94 -17.25
CA GLU A 22 -33.34 -0.69 -16.72
C GLU A 22 -34.13 -0.98 -15.43
N PHE A 23 -33.67 -0.37 -14.31
CA PHE A 23 -34.54 -0.06 -13.19
C PHE A 23 -34.48 1.43 -12.91
N MET A 24 -35.56 2.13 -13.26
CA MET A 24 -35.81 3.47 -12.78
C MET A 24 -36.00 3.44 -11.27
N SER A 25 -35.19 4.19 -10.55
CA SER A 25 -35.42 4.58 -9.17
C SER A 25 -35.03 6.03 -9.01
N ASP A 26 -36.05 6.87 -8.84
CA ASP A 26 -35.91 8.25 -8.37
C ASP A 26 -35.24 8.24 -7.01
N SER A 27 -34.00 8.76 -6.92
CA SER A 27 -33.37 9.05 -5.66
C SER A 27 -32.69 10.41 -5.69
N LEU A 28 -33.04 11.22 -4.69
CA LEU A 28 -32.52 12.51 -4.32
C LEU A 28 -30.99 12.60 -4.41
N PRO A 29 -30.41 13.76 -4.73
CA PRO A 29 -28.96 13.91 -4.81
C PRO A 29 -28.34 13.68 -3.43
N ALA A 30 -27.51 12.65 -3.35
CA ALA A 30 -26.69 12.37 -2.17
C ALA A 30 -25.71 13.55 -1.95
N LYS A 31 -25.67 14.06 -0.71
CA LYS A 31 -24.63 14.97 -0.26
C LYS A 31 -23.25 14.37 -0.60
N PRO A 32 -22.31 15.15 -1.12
CA PRO A 32 -20.97 14.67 -1.34
C PRO A 32 -20.37 14.22 0.00
N ALA A 33 -19.91 13.00 0.06
CA ALA A 33 -19.20 12.47 1.22
C ALA A 33 -17.93 13.30 1.44
N GLU A 34 -17.77 13.89 2.62
CA GLU A 34 -16.62 14.70 3.06
C GLU A 34 -15.30 13.93 3.16
N ASN A 35 -15.17 12.79 2.50
CA ASN A 35 -14.00 11.91 2.51
C ASN A 35 -13.38 11.72 1.12
N SER A 36 -13.29 12.79 0.30
CA SER A 36 -12.45 12.72 -0.89
C SER A 36 -11.00 12.58 -0.44
N VAL A 37 -10.40 11.42 -0.71
CA VAL A 37 -8.94 11.27 -0.74
C VAL A 37 -8.41 12.44 -1.56
N ASP A 38 -7.47 13.19 -1.01
CA ASP A 38 -6.86 14.30 -1.71
C ASP A 38 -6.09 13.78 -2.93
N LEU A 39 -6.78 13.70 -4.06
CA LEU A 39 -6.25 13.21 -5.34
C LEU A 39 -5.18 14.13 -5.92
N THR A 40 -4.94 15.30 -5.31
CA THR A 40 -3.84 16.20 -5.71
C THR A 40 -2.47 15.51 -5.59
N PHE A 41 -2.38 14.45 -4.78
CA PHE A 41 -1.19 13.61 -4.69
C PHE A 41 -0.93 12.81 -5.98
N LEU A 42 -1.98 12.36 -6.67
CA LEU A 42 -1.87 11.65 -7.96
C LEU A 42 -1.47 12.58 -9.10
N ALA A 43 -1.84 13.85 -9.02
CA ALA A 43 -1.44 14.88 -10.00
C ALA A 43 0.10 15.04 -10.10
N ARG A 44 0.86 14.57 -9.11
CA ARG A 44 2.33 14.63 -9.08
C ARG A 44 3.02 13.39 -9.63
N LYS A 45 2.32 12.48 -10.31
CA LYS A 45 2.89 11.24 -10.90
C LYS A 45 3.81 10.49 -9.93
N PRO A 46 3.30 9.94 -8.82
CA PRO A 46 4.14 9.27 -7.84
C PRO A 46 4.92 8.14 -8.51
N SER A 47 6.21 8.09 -8.26
CA SER A 47 7.08 7.01 -8.74
C SER A 47 7.35 6.00 -7.63
N PHE A 48 7.57 4.75 -8.02
CA PHE A 48 7.78 3.63 -7.10
C PHE A 48 9.07 2.88 -7.44
N LEU A 49 9.65 2.21 -6.44
CA LEU A 49 10.82 1.37 -6.65
C LEU A 49 10.48 0.09 -7.39
N GLU A 50 9.38 -0.55 -6.99
CA GLU A 50 8.95 -1.85 -7.49
C GLU A 50 7.53 -1.81 -8.06
N CYS A 51 7.26 -2.75 -8.95
CA CYS A 51 5.93 -2.90 -9.55
C CYS A 51 4.87 -3.23 -8.49
N ASP A 52 5.24 -4.04 -7.49
CA ASP A 52 4.36 -4.41 -6.37
C ASP A 52 4.00 -3.20 -5.50
N ASP A 53 4.92 -2.23 -5.32
CA ASP A 53 4.65 -1.00 -4.57
C ASP A 53 3.59 -0.14 -5.27
N ALA A 54 3.71 0.01 -6.60
CA ALA A 54 2.73 0.73 -7.41
C ALA A 54 1.35 0.05 -7.37
N ALA A 55 1.31 -1.27 -7.46
CA ALA A 55 0.08 -2.04 -7.36
C ALA A 55 -0.55 -1.95 -5.96
N ALA A 56 0.26 -2.01 -4.90
CA ALA A 56 -0.21 -1.85 -3.53
C ALA A 56 -0.74 -0.44 -3.25
N PHE A 57 -0.15 0.57 -3.88
CA PHE A 57 -0.65 1.94 -3.83
C PHE A 57 -2.04 2.05 -4.48
N LEU A 58 -2.24 1.49 -5.68
CA LEU A 58 -3.54 1.43 -6.34
C LEU A 58 -4.57 0.66 -5.51
N HIS A 59 -4.16 -0.47 -4.91
CA HIS A 59 -5.03 -1.25 -4.04
C HIS A 59 -5.51 -0.47 -2.81
N GLY A 60 -4.66 0.41 -2.26
CA GLY A 60 -5.03 1.30 -1.14
C GLY A 60 -5.93 2.47 -1.53
N MET A 61 -6.16 2.71 -2.82
CA MET A 61 -7.11 3.73 -3.28
C MET A 61 -8.54 3.23 -3.08
N LYS A 62 -9.41 4.12 -2.60
CA LYS A 62 -10.84 3.80 -2.44
C LYS A 62 -11.52 3.97 -3.80
N PHE A 63 -11.63 2.88 -4.53
CA PHE A 63 -12.51 2.84 -5.69
C PHE A 63 -13.97 2.67 -5.25
N GLU A 64 -14.90 3.17 -6.04
CA GLU A 64 -16.33 2.93 -5.79
C GLU A 64 -16.61 1.42 -5.73
N ALA A 65 -17.32 0.99 -4.71
CA ALA A 65 -17.45 -0.42 -4.32
C ALA A 65 -17.98 -1.36 -5.41
N ASN A 66 -18.66 -0.83 -6.42
CA ASN A 66 -19.31 -1.61 -7.48
C ASN A 66 -18.72 -1.32 -8.86
N THR A 67 -17.55 -0.69 -8.93
CA THR A 67 -16.93 -0.32 -10.21
C THR A 67 -15.71 -1.19 -10.47
N GLU A 68 -15.69 -1.88 -11.62
CA GLU A 68 -14.47 -2.47 -12.14
C GLU A 68 -13.56 -1.35 -12.63
N VAL A 69 -12.36 -1.29 -12.10
CA VAL A 69 -11.33 -0.32 -12.54
C VAL A 69 -10.23 -1.05 -13.27
N LEU A 70 -9.70 -0.42 -14.30
CA LEU A 70 -8.55 -0.89 -15.06
C LEU A 70 -7.47 0.18 -15.08
N TRP A 71 -6.30 -0.18 -14.57
CA TRP A 71 -5.10 0.64 -14.56
C TRP A 71 -3.93 -0.12 -15.17
N PHE A 72 -2.90 0.62 -15.57
CA PHE A 72 -1.63 0.03 -15.96
C PHE A 72 -0.51 0.53 -15.06
N ILE A 73 0.48 -0.32 -14.86
CA ILE A 73 1.73 0.06 -14.21
C ILE A 73 2.76 0.19 -15.29
N LEU A 74 3.31 1.39 -15.44
CA LEU A 74 4.33 1.73 -16.43
C LEU A 74 5.71 1.71 -15.80
N LYS A 75 6.72 1.40 -16.59
CA LYS A 75 8.12 1.48 -16.20
C LYS A 75 8.86 2.44 -17.13
N ASN A 76 9.60 3.39 -16.57
CA ASN A 76 10.44 4.30 -17.34
C ASN A 76 11.86 3.74 -17.57
N SER A 77 12.68 4.46 -18.35
CA SER A 77 14.06 4.08 -18.63
C SER A 77 14.99 4.07 -17.42
N GLN A 78 14.61 4.75 -16.33
CA GLN A 78 15.35 4.76 -15.07
C GLN A 78 14.98 3.60 -14.14
N GLY A 79 14.08 2.70 -14.58
CA GLY A 79 13.62 1.56 -13.80
C GLY A 79 12.53 1.87 -12.78
N ARG A 80 11.99 3.09 -12.75
CA ARG A 80 10.91 3.50 -11.86
C ARG A 80 9.55 3.12 -12.41
N TYR A 81 8.63 2.80 -11.50
CA TYR A 81 7.26 2.41 -11.83
C TYR A 81 6.29 3.55 -11.54
N PHE A 82 5.22 3.61 -12.32
CA PHE A 82 4.20 4.67 -12.28
C PHE A 82 2.83 4.07 -12.52
N CYS A 83 1.82 4.60 -11.84
CA CYS A 83 0.44 4.25 -12.11
C CYS A 83 -0.10 5.08 -13.28
N ALA A 84 -0.82 4.44 -14.20
CA ALA A 84 -1.45 5.07 -15.34
C ALA A 84 -2.88 4.58 -15.49
N GLU A 85 -3.82 5.50 -15.63
CA GLU A 85 -5.22 5.19 -15.85
C GLU A 85 -5.45 4.71 -17.29
N PHE A 86 -6.32 3.71 -17.46
CA PHE A 86 -6.79 3.33 -18.78
C PHE A 86 -7.94 4.24 -19.21
N VAL A 87 -7.75 4.92 -20.34
CA VAL A 87 -8.76 5.83 -20.90
C VAL A 87 -9.19 5.32 -22.27
N GLU A 88 -10.49 5.22 -22.48
CA GLU A 88 -11.02 4.91 -23.80
C GLU A 88 -10.67 6.05 -24.80
N PRO A 89 -10.34 5.73 -26.06
CA PRO A 89 -9.91 6.73 -27.04
C PRO A 89 -10.89 7.90 -27.24
N ASN A 90 -12.18 7.65 -27.03
CA ASN A 90 -13.24 8.67 -27.19
C ASN A 90 -13.47 9.51 -25.92
N ALA A 91 -12.86 9.15 -24.80
CA ALA A 91 -13.01 9.84 -23.52
C ALA A 91 -11.87 10.83 -23.25
N LEU A 92 -10.80 10.81 -24.05
CA LEU A 92 -9.75 11.81 -23.99
C LEU A 92 -10.35 13.18 -24.36
N LYS A 93 -10.71 13.97 -23.36
CA LYS A 93 -10.99 15.37 -23.54
C LYS A 93 -9.62 16.04 -23.83
N VAL A 94 -9.40 16.34 -25.08
CA VAL A 94 -8.33 17.25 -25.49
C VAL A 94 -8.83 18.64 -25.08
N ASP A 95 -8.18 19.27 -24.12
CA ASP A 95 -8.42 20.68 -23.88
C ASP A 95 -8.15 21.48 -25.14
N ASN A 96 -8.82 22.62 -25.31
CA ASN A 96 -8.79 23.42 -26.56
C ASN A 96 -7.37 23.82 -27.03
N ASP A 97 -6.36 23.60 -26.21
CA ASP A 97 -4.94 23.90 -26.51
C ASP A 97 -4.12 22.66 -26.93
N GLY A 98 -4.75 21.48 -27.06
CA GLY A 98 -4.11 20.28 -27.59
C GLY A 98 -3.18 19.54 -26.62
N ASP A 99 -2.96 20.06 -25.42
CA ASP A 99 -2.19 19.37 -24.38
C ASP A 99 -3.13 18.51 -23.49
N PRO A 100 -2.79 17.23 -23.26
CA PRO A 100 -3.49 16.46 -22.24
C PRO A 100 -3.24 17.13 -20.89
N ALA A 101 -4.31 17.26 -20.09
CA ALA A 101 -4.28 17.86 -18.75
C ALA A 101 -3.02 17.45 -17.99
N ASP A 102 -2.25 18.45 -17.56
CA ASP A 102 -0.79 18.52 -17.50
C ASP A 102 -0.04 17.43 -16.72
N ASP A 103 -0.64 16.51 -16.01
CA ASP A 103 0.16 15.63 -15.14
C ASP A 103 -0.25 14.16 -14.99
N ALA A 104 -1.36 13.72 -15.54
CA ALA A 104 -1.77 12.31 -15.42
C ALA A 104 -1.13 11.46 -16.54
N LEU A 105 -0.71 10.23 -16.17
CA LEU A 105 -0.27 9.23 -17.14
C LEU A 105 -1.50 8.42 -17.60
N PHE A 106 -1.72 8.36 -18.89
CA PHE A 106 -2.81 7.60 -19.49
C PHE A 106 -2.27 6.52 -20.43
N VAL A 107 -2.96 5.40 -20.44
CA VAL A 107 -2.81 4.34 -21.44
C VAL A 107 -4.13 4.21 -22.17
N SER A 108 -4.10 4.17 -23.48
CA SER A 108 -5.30 4.02 -24.31
C SER A 108 -5.12 2.92 -25.36
N MET A 109 -6.19 2.56 -26.04
CA MET A 109 -6.12 1.68 -27.23
C MET A 109 -5.94 2.52 -28.48
N CYS A 110 -4.89 2.28 -29.24
CA CYS A 110 -4.76 2.90 -30.56
C CYS A 110 -5.65 2.20 -31.60
N SER A 111 -5.83 2.84 -32.76
CA SER A 111 -6.70 2.36 -33.85
C SER A 111 -6.38 0.96 -34.39
N ARG A 112 -5.22 0.39 -34.03
CA ARG A 112 -4.79 -0.97 -34.41
C ARG A 112 -4.99 -2.01 -33.28
N GLY A 113 -5.72 -1.66 -32.21
CA GLY A 113 -5.92 -2.55 -31.07
C GLY A 113 -4.67 -2.77 -30.21
N ARG A 114 -3.66 -1.90 -30.30
CA ARG A 114 -2.46 -1.93 -29.46
C ARG A 114 -2.57 -0.89 -28.35
N LEU A 115 -1.89 -1.13 -27.23
CA LEU A 115 -1.78 -0.13 -26.18
C LEU A 115 -0.92 1.05 -26.67
N CYS A 116 -1.48 2.24 -26.58
CA CYS A 116 -0.77 3.49 -26.72
C CYS A 116 -0.25 3.92 -25.37
N VAL A 117 1.07 4.00 -25.22
CA VAL A 117 1.78 4.27 -23.98
C VAL A 117 2.54 5.57 -24.14
N PRO A 118 2.63 6.44 -23.12
CA PRO A 118 3.42 7.66 -23.18
C PRO A 118 4.88 7.41 -23.58
N VAL A 119 5.48 8.38 -24.29
CA VAL A 119 6.88 8.27 -24.73
C VAL A 119 7.80 8.12 -23.50
N GLY A 120 8.77 7.24 -23.60
CA GLY A 120 9.72 6.94 -22.52
C GLY A 120 9.26 5.91 -21.50
N TYR A 121 8.06 5.35 -21.68
CA TYR A 121 7.52 4.31 -20.80
C TYR A 121 7.25 3.00 -21.53
N THR A 122 7.27 1.91 -20.77
CA THR A 122 6.80 0.57 -21.19
C THR A 122 5.77 0.07 -20.19
N VAL A 123 4.84 -0.75 -20.63
CA VAL A 123 3.89 -1.40 -19.72
C VAL A 123 4.61 -2.50 -18.94
N ALA A 124 4.59 -2.42 -17.61
CA ALA A 124 5.13 -3.44 -16.72
C ALA A 124 4.05 -4.44 -16.29
N ALA A 125 2.83 -3.96 -16.03
CA ALA A 125 1.71 -4.78 -15.60
C ALA A 125 0.37 -4.10 -15.89
N SER A 126 -0.72 -4.90 -15.85
CA SER A 126 -2.08 -4.40 -15.68
C SER A 126 -2.51 -4.55 -14.23
N PHE A 127 -3.45 -3.70 -13.80
CA PHE A 127 -4.09 -3.74 -12.51
C PHE A 127 -5.61 -3.58 -12.72
N HIS A 128 -6.40 -4.41 -12.05
CA HIS A 128 -7.86 -4.27 -12.07
C HIS A 128 -8.47 -4.68 -10.72
N SER A 129 -9.72 -4.29 -10.53
CA SER A 129 -10.55 -4.74 -9.42
C SER A 129 -11.78 -5.46 -9.95
N HIS A 130 -12.35 -6.37 -9.15
CA HIS A 130 -13.63 -6.96 -9.43
C HIS A 130 -14.70 -6.39 -8.49
N PRO A 131 -15.87 -6.02 -9.00
CA PRO A 131 -17.04 -5.82 -8.15
C PRO A 131 -17.44 -7.17 -7.53
N PRO A 132 -17.99 -7.18 -6.30
CA PRO A 132 -18.51 -8.41 -5.72
C PRO A 132 -19.57 -9.03 -6.65
N ALA A 133 -19.38 -10.31 -7.01
CA ALA A 133 -20.37 -11.04 -7.78
C ALA A 133 -21.38 -11.73 -6.86
N ASP A 134 -22.60 -11.91 -7.33
CA ASP A 134 -23.63 -12.63 -6.59
C ASP A 134 -23.28 -14.12 -6.43
N GLN A 135 -23.63 -14.69 -5.28
CA GLN A 135 -23.44 -16.10 -5.02
C GLN A 135 -24.40 -16.94 -5.88
N GLY A 136 -23.85 -17.87 -6.64
CA GLY A 136 -24.66 -18.82 -7.42
C GLY A 136 -25.47 -19.77 -6.52
N LEU A 137 -26.66 -20.18 -6.97
CA LEU A 137 -27.60 -21.00 -6.20
C LEU A 137 -27.05 -22.37 -5.76
N GLN A 138 -26.02 -22.89 -6.42
CA GLN A 138 -25.42 -24.20 -6.14
C GLN A 138 -24.00 -24.11 -5.59
N GLU A 139 -23.51 -22.91 -5.35
CA GLU A 139 -22.13 -22.66 -4.93
C GLU A 139 -22.05 -22.55 -3.40
N SER A 140 -21.09 -23.25 -2.79
CA SER A 140 -20.82 -23.07 -1.36
C SER A 140 -20.29 -21.66 -1.08
N SER A 141 -20.49 -21.15 0.12
CA SER A 141 -19.96 -19.84 0.51
C SER A 141 -18.42 -19.75 0.40
N ALA A 142 -17.71 -20.85 0.59
CA ALA A 142 -16.28 -20.93 0.41
C ALA A 142 -15.87 -20.79 -1.07
N GLU A 143 -16.48 -21.57 -1.96
CA GLU A 143 -16.21 -21.49 -3.40
C GLU A 143 -16.58 -20.14 -3.99
N TRP A 144 -17.73 -19.57 -3.59
CA TRP A 144 -18.11 -18.21 -3.94
C TRP A 144 -17.06 -17.18 -3.50
N SER A 145 -16.57 -17.32 -2.26
CA SER A 145 -15.52 -16.47 -1.72
C SER A 145 -14.24 -16.56 -2.54
N TYR A 146 -13.80 -17.76 -2.91
CA TYR A 146 -12.63 -17.95 -3.78
C TYR A 146 -12.83 -17.35 -5.15
N ARG A 147 -13.99 -17.54 -5.77
CA ARG A 147 -14.30 -17.02 -7.10
C ARG A 147 -14.23 -15.49 -7.14
N ASN A 148 -14.78 -14.82 -6.13
CA ASN A 148 -14.79 -13.35 -6.07
C ASN A 148 -13.41 -12.73 -5.78
N ARG A 149 -12.50 -13.51 -5.22
CA ARG A 149 -11.17 -13.03 -4.82
C ARG A 149 -10.07 -13.44 -5.78
N PHE A 150 -10.44 -14.08 -6.87
CA PHE A 150 -9.46 -14.66 -7.78
C PHE A 150 -9.68 -14.21 -9.22
N PHE A 151 -8.63 -14.31 -10.02
CA PHE A 151 -8.69 -14.03 -11.45
C PHE A 151 -9.73 -14.87 -12.16
N THR A 152 -10.49 -14.24 -13.05
CA THR A 152 -11.36 -14.98 -13.96
C THR A 152 -10.55 -15.75 -15.02
N CYS A 153 -11.18 -16.69 -15.69
CA CYS A 153 -10.57 -17.37 -16.84
C CYS A 153 -10.13 -16.38 -17.92
N TYR A 154 -10.89 -15.31 -18.11
CA TYR A 154 -10.60 -14.28 -19.09
C TYR A 154 -9.37 -13.44 -18.72
N ASP A 155 -9.21 -13.08 -17.44
CA ASP A 155 -8.06 -12.30 -16.98
C ASP A 155 -6.76 -13.05 -17.23
N LEU A 156 -6.71 -14.33 -16.86
CA LEU A 156 -5.52 -15.15 -17.10
C LEU A 156 -5.28 -15.37 -18.59
N TRP A 157 -6.32 -15.65 -19.35
CA TRP A 157 -6.20 -15.75 -20.81
C TRP A 157 -5.59 -14.48 -21.40
N LYS A 158 -6.08 -13.31 -20.96
CA LYS A 158 -5.61 -12.01 -21.44
C LYS A 158 -4.12 -11.81 -21.14
N VAL A 159 -3.67 -11.98 -19.90
CA VAL A 159 -2.26 -11.76 -19.54
C VAL A 159 -1.34 -12.75 -20.24
N ILE A 160 -1.72 -14.03 -20.37
CA ILE A 160 -0.93 -15.02 -21.07
C ILE A 160 -0.75 -14.64 -22.56
N ASN A 161 -1.77 -14.14 -23.20
CA ASN A 161 -1.72 -13.78 -24.62
C ASN A 161 -1.11 -12.41 -24.87
N THR A 162 -1.12 -11.50 -23.89
CA THR A 162 -0.47 -10.18 -23.99
C THR A 162 0.96 -10.15 -23.48
N ARG A 163 1.54 -11.28 -23.07
CA ARG A 163 2.87 -11.39 -22.43
C ARG A 163 4.03 -10.76 -23.22
N ARG A 164 3.87 -10.54 -24.53
CA ARG A 164 4.88 -9.81 -25.35
C ARG A 164 4.88 -8.32 -25.05
N SER A 165 3.78 -7.79 -24.52
CA SER A 165 3.64 -6.39 -24.11
C SER A 165 3.87 -6.24 -22.62
N TYR A 166 3.27 -7.10 -21.82
CA TYR A 166 3.46 -7.23 -20.36
C TYR A 166 3.06 -8.64 -19.91
N SER A 167 3.77 -9.19 -18.94
CA SER A 167 3.57 -10.58 -18.46
C SER A 167 2.88 -10.65 -17.09
N ARG A 168 2.61 -9.52 -16.44
CA ARG A 168 2.09 -9.46 -15.09
C ARG A 168 0.74 -8.76 -15.04
N CYS A 169 -0.17 -9.28 -14.22
CA CYS A 169 -1.38 -8.59 -13.86
C CYS A 169 -1.62 -8.66 -12.34
N TYR A 170 -2.31 -7.65 -11.83
CA TYR A 170 -2.72 -7.55 -10.44
C TYR A 170 -4.24 -7.52 -10.36
N LEU A 171 -4.77 -8.22 -9.36
CA LEU A 171 -6.18 -8.17 -9.00
C LEU A 171 -6.31 -7.65 -7.58
N SER A 172 -7.02 -6.54 -7.43
CA SER A 172 -7.43 -5.99 -6.15
C SER A 172 -8.80 -6.54 -5.78
N THR A 173 -8.88 -7.19 -4.64
CA THR A 173 -10.12 -7.75 -4.10
C THR A 173 -10.64 -6.96 -2.91
N GLY A 174 -10.35 -5.65 -2.88
CA GLY A 174 -10.72 -4.76 -1.79
C GLY A 174 -10.11 -5.17 -0.46
N LYS A 175 -10.92 -5.39 0.58
CA LYS A 175 -10.43 -5.79 1.91
C LYS A 175 -9.75 -7.16 1.95
N ASP A 176 -9.91 -7.95 0.91
CA ASP A 176 -9.45 -9.35 0.88
C ASP A 176 -8.04 -9.51 0.33
N GLY A 177 -7.40 -8.42 -0.10
CA GLY A 177 -6.00 -8.40 -0.47
C GLY A 177 -5.73 -8.05 -1.93
N LEU A 178 -4.45 -8.12 -2.28
CA LEU A 178 -3.92 -7.88 -3.62
C LEU A 178 -3.13 -9.10 -4.07
N ILE A 179 -3.53 -9.70 -5.17
CA ILE A 179 -2.81 -10.82 -5.79
C ILE A 179 -2.21 -10.40 -7.12
N SER A 180 -1.10 -11.04 -7.49
CA SER A 180 -0.50 -10.90 -8.82
C SER A 180 -0.32 -12.25 -9.48
N TYR A 181 -0.50 -12.28 -10.79
CA TYR A 181 -0.13 -13.39 -11.65
C TYR A 181 0.93 -12.91 -12.64
N ASN A 182 2.01 -13.66 -12.76
CA ASN A 182 3.08 -13.42 -13.74
C ASN A 182 3.21 -14.62 -14.67
N SER A 183 2.99 -14.39 -15.96
CA SER A 183 3.11 -15.43 -17.00
C SER A 183 4.58 -15.85 -17.15
N ASN A 184 4.85 -17.14 -16.99
CA ASN A 184 6.17 -17.72 -17.13
C ASN A 184 6.40 -18.42 -18.49
N ALA A 185 5.37 -18.40 -19.35
CA ALA A 185 5.38 -19.02 -20.67
C ALA A 185 5.63 -20.54 -20.66
N SER A 186 5.28 -21.23 -19.58
CA SER A 186 5.39 -22.70 -19.48
C SER A 186 4.53 -23.41 -20.52
N ASP A 187 4.84 -24.69 -20.79
CA ASP A 187 4.00 -25.53 -21.67
C ASP A 187 2.60 -25.71 -21.08
N PHE A 188 2.52 -25.88 -19.78
CA PHE A 188 1.24 -26.00 -19.09
C PHE A 188 0.40 -24.72 -19.20
N GLU A 189 1.01 -23.55 -19.04
CA GLU A 189 0.35 -22.28 -19.23
C GLU A 189 -0.20 -22.10 -20.66
N ARG A 190 0.60 -22.48 -21.67
CA ARG A 190 0.18 -22.43 -23.07
C ARG A 190 -1.01 -23.36 -23.36
N GLU A 191 -0.99 -24.56 -22.79
CA GLU A 191 -2.09 -25.50 -22.94
C GLU A 191 -3.35 -25.01 -22.24
N LEU A 192 -3.23 -24.55 -20.98
CA LEU A 192 -4.33 -23.97 -20.24
C LEU A 192 -4.97 -22.81 -21.01
N SER A 193 -4.18 -21.90 -21.57
CA SER A 193 -4.65 -20.75 -22.35
C SER A 193 -5.54 -21.17 -23.54
N ARG A 194 -5.26 -22.30 -24.20
CA ARG A 194 -6.08 -22.80 -25.29
C ARG A 194 -7.50 -23.20 -24.87
N HIS A 195 -7.66 -23.57 -23.60
CA HIS A 195 -8.96 -23.92 -23.01
C HIS A 195 -9.73 -22.74 -22.45
N LEU A 196 -9.05 -21.59 -22.21
CA LEU A 196 -9.65 -20.39 -21.65
C LEU A 196 -10.22 -19.44 -22.69
N ALA A 197 -9.69 -19.44 -23.93
CA ALA A 197 -10.12 -18.51 -24.97
C ALA A 197 -11.56 -18.72 -25.38
N LYS A 198 -12.27 -17.63 -25.74
CA LYS A 198 -13.53 -17.74 -26.47
C LYS A 198 -13.31 -18.36 -27.83
N LYS A 199 -14.30 -19.12 -28.34
CA LYS A 199 -14.29 -19.59 -29.71
C LYS A 199 -14.48 -18.43 -30.70
N THR A 200 -14.14 -18.66 -31.96
CA THR A 200 -14.30 -17.67 -33.03
C THR A 200 -15.76 -17.22 -33.24
N ASP A 201 -16.72 -18.06 -32.86
CA ASP A 201 -18.14 -17.76 -32.89
C ASP A 201 -18.65 -16.95 -31.67
N GLY A 202 -17.73 -16.55 -30.79
CA GLY A 202 -18.04 -15.79 -29.56
C GLY A 202 -18.51 -16.65 -28.38
N SER A 203 -18.73 -17.97 -28.56
CA SER A 203 -19.10 -18.87 -27.47
C SER A 203 -17.90 -19.19 -26.57
N SER A 204 -18.16 -19.37 -25.26
CA SER A 204 -17.14 -19.78 -24.30
C SER A 204 -16.65 -21.20 -24.61
N ARG A 205 -15.36 -21.48 -24.41
CA ARG A 205 -14.85 -22.83 -24.43
C ARG A 205 -15.43 -23.63 -23.26
N LEU A 206 -15.43 -24.95 -23.41
CA LEU A 206 -16.04 -25.85 -22.43
C LEU A 206 -15.56 -25.56 -21.00
N PHE A 207 -14.25 -25.40 -20.81
CA PHE A 207 -13.69 -25.12 -19.49
C PHE A 207 -14.24 -23.83 -18.87
N GLN A 208 -14.19 -22.72 -19.60
CA GLN A 208 -14.71 -21.44 -19.15
C GLN A 208 -16.23 -21.53 -18.85
N SER A 209 -16.99 -22.18 -19.73
CA SER A 209 -18.42 -22.40 -19.53
C SER A 209 -18.74 -23.23 -18.29
N LEU A 210 -17.95 -24.28 -18.01
CA LEU A 210 -18.09 -25.09 -16.80
C LEU A 210 -17.74 -24.30 -15.54
N TYR A 211 -16.66 -23.52 -15.59
CA TYR A 211 -16.28 -22.64 -14.47
C TYR A 211 -17.34 -21.60 -14.17
N GLU A 212 -17.82 -20.88 -15.19
CA GLU A 212 -18.86 -19.83 -15.04
C GLU A 212 -20.18 -20.37 -14.48
N ARG A 213 -20.50 -21.65 -14.75
CA ARG A 213 -21.70 -22.34 -14.22
C ARG A 213 -21.47 -23.05 -12.88
N GLY A 214 -20.29 -22.94 -12.30
CA GLY A 214 -19.93 -23.63 -11.05
C GLY A 214 -19.66 -25.13 -11.21
N GLY A 215 -19.55 -25.65 -12.44
CA GLY A 215 -19.17 -27.04 -12.71
C GLY A 215 -17.70 -27.35 -12.47
N ILE A 216 -16.84 -26.32 -12.41
CA ILE A 216 -15.46 -26.40 -11.95
C ILE A 216 -15.38 -25.52 -10.72
N PRO A 217 -15.03 -26.09 -9.54
CA PRO A 217 -14.81 -25.30 -8.32
C PRO A 217 -13.75 -24.22 -8.49
N ALA A 218 -13.96 -23.06 -7.87
CA ALA A 218 -12.99 -21.95 -7.90
C ALA A 218 -11.65 -22.34 -7.30
N SER A 219 -11.66 -23.20 -6.29
CA SER A 219 -10.47 -23.81 -5.68
C SER A 219 -9.62 -24.59 -6.69
N ILE A 220 -10.25 -25.38 -7.56
CA ILE A 220 -9.54 -26.11 -8.63
C ILE A 220 -8.99 -25.15 -9.67
N TRP A 221 -9.74 -24.13 -10.06
CA TRP A 221 -9.29 -23.09 -10.98
C TRP A 221 -8.01 -22.39 -10.45
N MET A 222 -8.02 -22.04 -9.17
CA MET A 222 -6.88 -21.43 -8.50
C MET A 222 -5.63 -22.32 -8.53
N LEU A 223 -5.78 -23.62 -8.27
CA LEU A 223 -4.67 -24.58 -8.34
C LEU A 223 -4.08 -24.69 -9.76
N LEU A 224 -4.94 -24.68 -10.78
CA LEU A 224 -4.50 -24.66 -12.17
C LEU A 224 -3.71 -23.39 -12.50
N ALA A 225 -4.16 -22.24 -12.02
CA ALA A 225 -3.47 -20.96 -12.20
C ALA A 225 -2.10 -20.93 -11.50
N ILE A 226 -2.00 -21.45 -10.27
CA ILE A 226 -0.73 -21.59 -9.54
C ILE A 226 0.25 -22.47 -10.30
N GLY A 227 -0.23 -23.57 -10.90
CA GLY A 227 0.62 -24.47 -11.69
C GLY A 227 1.03 -23.90 -13.05
N ALA A 228 0.25 -22.96 -13.59
CA ALA A 228 0.50 -22.40 -14.92
C ALA A 228 1.53 -21.28 -14.90
N GLY A 229 1.50 -20.40 -13.90
CA GLY A 229 2.39 -19.24 -13.80
C GLY A 229 2.83 -18.97 -12.36
N GLU A 230 3.40 -17.81 -12.14
CA GLU A 230 3.80 -17.36 -10.81
C GLU A 230 2.68 -16.56 -10.17
N LEU A 231 2.02 -17.13 -9.19
CA LEU A 231 0.99 -16.46 -8.41
C LEU A 231 1.57 -15.97 -7.08
N LYS A 232 1.28 -14.74 -6.71
CA LYS A 232 1.83 -14.11 -5.49
C LYS A 232 0.76 -13.31 -4.76
N MET A 233 0.69 -13.49 -3.44
CA MET A 233 -0.01 -12.59 -2.54
C MET A 233 0.88 -11.36 -2.28
N VAL A 234 0.51 -10.20 -2.80
CA VAL A 234 1.26 -8.95 -2.67
C VAL A 234 0.89 -8.21 -1.40
N VAL A 235 -0.41 -8.06 -1.14
CA VAL A 235 -0.95 -7.49 0.11
C VAL A 235 -1.88 -8.51 0.73
N LYS A 236 -1.65 -8.85 2.00
CA LYS A 236 -2.51 -9.79 2.75
C LYS A 236 -3.92 -9.24 2.93
N GLY A 237 -4.92 -10.09 2.86
CA GLY A 237 -6.30 -9.75 3.16
C GLY A 237 -6.58 -9.74 4.67
N ILE A 238 -7.72 -9.17 5.05
CA ILE A 238 -8.21 -9.18 6.45
C ILE A 238 -8.78 -10.56 6.82
N VAL A 239 -9.12 -11.37 5.83
CA VAL A 239 -9.74 -12.68 6.04
C VAL A 239 -8.75 -13.66 6.62
N LYS A 240 -9.16 -14.37 7.68
CA LYS A 240 -8.35 -15.39 8.41
C LYS A 240 -8.14 -16.68 7.63
N ASP A 241 -8.33 -16.68 6.33
CA ASP A 241 -8.05 -17.83 5.47
C ASP A 241 -6.54 -17.95 5.29
N ALA A 242 -6.01 -19.16 5.39
CA ALA A 242 -4.57 -19.43 5.38
C ALA A 242 -3.87 -18.89 4.12
N MET A 243 -4.55 -18.92 2.97
CA MET A 243 -4.00 -18.44 1.69
C MET A 243 -3.89 -16.93 1.64
N TRP A 244 -4.88 -16.20 2.17
CA TRP A 244 -4.97 -14.74 2.11
C TRP A 244 -4.27 -14.03 3.28
N SER A 245 -3.81 -14.81 4.26
CA SER A 245 -3.24 -14.28 5.51
C SER A 245 -1.76 -13.93 5.44
N ARG A 246 -1.04 -14.35 4.40
CA ARG A 246 0.41 -14.16 4.28
C ARG A 246 0.81 -13.66 2.89
N ARG A 247 1.77 -12.77 2.86
CA ARG A 247 2.44 -12.34 1.62
C ARG A 247 3.39 -13.44 1.14
N GLY A 248 3.56 -13.57 -0.17
CA GLY A 248 4.52 -14.49 -0.76
C GLY A 248 4.01 -15.17 -2.01
N ALA A 249 4.90 -15.92 -2.65
CA ALA A 249 4.53 -16.80 -3.74
C ALA A 249 3.57 -17.89 -3.23
N LEU A 250 2.56 -18.20 -4.02
CA LEU A 250 1.62 -19.27 -3.74
C LEU A 250 2.12 -20.54 -4.45
N GLU A 251 2.38 -21.57 -3.67
CA GLU A 251 2.84 -22.86 -4.17
C GLU A 251 1.76 -23.91 -3.94
N ALA A 252 1.46 -24.69 -4.96
CA ALA A 252 0.61 -25.84 -4.86
C ALA A 252 1.46 -27.11 -4.91
N SER A 253 1.42 -27.91 -3.86
CA SER A 253 1.92 -29.28 -3.94
C SER A 253 0.89 -30.12 -4.71
N TRP A 254 1.19 -30.50 -5.95
CA TRP A 254 0.33 -31.34 -6.79
C TRP A 254 0.18 -32.74 -6.19
N LYS A 255 -0.85 -32.92 -5.38
CA LYS A 255 -1.42 -34.22 -5.04
C LYS A 255 -2.88 -34.16 -5.37
N TRP A 256 -3.42 -35.19 -5.97
CA TRP A 256 -4.82 -35.28 -6.42
C TRP A 256 -5.86 -35.15 -5.29
N ASP A 257 -5.42 -35.16 -4.01
CA ASP A 257 -6.22 -35.04 -2.80
C ASP A 257 -6.06 -33.68 -2.12
N ILE A 258 -5.82 -32.59 -2.89
CA ILE A 258 -5.49 -31.30 -2.28
C ILE A 258 -6.73 -30.63 -1.73
N ASP A 259 -6.74 -30.47 -0.43
CA ASP A 259 -7.50 -29.47 0.28
C ASP A 259 -6.94 -28.06 -0.09
N PRO A 260 -7.75 -27.14 -0.65
CA PRO A 260 -7.33 -25.76 -0.93
C PRO A 260 -6.71 -25.05 0.27
N ASN A 261 -7.05 -25.49 1.50
CA ASN A 261 -6.43 -25.01 2.73
C ASN A 261 -4.94 -25.40 2.88
N GLN A 262 -4.41 -26.25 2.02
CA GLN A 262 -2.99 -26.65 2.00
C GLN A 262 -2.11 -25.86 1.04
N VAL A 263 -2.66 -24.88 0.32
CA VAL A 263 -1.86 -23.91 -0.43
C VAL A 263 -1.01 -23.14 0.57
N LYS A 264 0.30 -23.36 0.54
CA LYS A 264 1.26 -22.66 1.40
C LYS A 264 1.85 -21.50 0.63
N SER A 265 1.85 -20.32 1.25
CA SER A 265 2.78 -19.28 0.80
C SER A 265 4.19 -19.73 1.14
N SER A 266 5.09 -19.71 0.16
CA SER A 266 6.50 -19.93 0.43
C SER A 266 6.97 -18.86 1.42
N SER A 267 7.72 -19.28 2.42
CA SER A 267 8.30 -18.38 3.44
C SER A 267 9.52 -17.62 2.91
N VAL A 268 9.56 -17.31 1.62
CA VAL A 268 10.58 -16.40 1.09
C VAL A 268 10.34 -15.06 1.75
N GLU A 269 11.29 -14.62 2.55
CA GLU A 269 11.27 -13.31 3.19
C GLU A 269 11.27 -12.25 2.08
N LEU A 270 10.12 -11.62 1.88
CA LEU A 270 9.95 -10.60 0.85
C LEU A 270 10.33 -9.23 1.39
N MET A 271 10.89 -8.38 0.52
CA MET A 271 10.99 -6.94 0.82
C MET A 271 9.62 -6.38 1.20
N PRO A 272 9.54 -5.43 2.17
CA PRO A 272 8.30 -4.77 2.52
C PRO A 272 7.73 -4.02 1.31
N ILE A 273 6.46 -3.66 1.37
CA ILE A 273 5.86 -2.69 0.44
C ILE A 273 6.32 -1.30 0.84
N PHE A 274 6.80 -0.53 -0.12
CA PHE A 274 7.24 0.84 0.09
C PHE A 274 6.18 1.87 -0.31
N SER A 275 6.32 3.06 0.24
CA SER A 275 5.60 4.25 -0.22
C SER A 275 6.07 4.65 -1.63
N PRO A 276 5.36 5.59 -2.29
CA PRO A 276 5.98 6.35 -3.38
C PRO A 276 7.33 6.95 -2.95
N VAL A 277 8.15 7.28 -3.94
CA VAL A 277 9.40 8.01 -3.74
C VAL A 277 9.11 9.50 -3.60
N PHE A 278 9.64 10.12 -2.57
CA PHE A 278 9.50 11.55 -2.28
C PHE A 278 10.86 12.24 -2.30
N SER A 279 10.87 13.52 -2.62
CA SER A 279 12.08 14.36 -2.58
C SER A 279 12.43 14.84 -1.16
N ASP A 280 11.51 14.73 -0.22
CA ASP A 280 11.67 15.21 1.15
C ASP A 280 10.85 14.40 2.17
N VAL A 281 11.10 14.65 3.44
CA VAL A 281 10.44 13.98 4.56
C VAL A 281 9.00 14.46 4.76
N ALA A 282 8.67 15.67 4.32
CA ALA A 282 7.32 16.19 4.43
C ALA A 282 6.35 15.41 3.52
N GLY A 283 6.80 15.03 2.33
CA GLY A 283 6.07 14.13 1.44
C GLY A 283 5.82 12.75 2.06
N ILE A 284 6.85 12.17 2.73
CA ILE A 284 6.68 10.93 3.51
C ILE A 284 5.64 11.12 4.62
N ALA A 285 5.76 12.19 5.40
CA ALA A 285 4.83 12.48 6.49
C ALA A 285 3.37 12.59 5.99
N ALA A 286 3.15 13.28 4.87
CA ALA A 286 1.83 13.40 4.24
C ALA A 286 1.28 12.03 3.79
N CYS A 287 2.11 11.21 3.16
CA CYS A 287 1.74 9.85 2.74
C CYS A 287 1.37 8.96 3.94
N LEU A 288 2.18 8.96 4.99
CA LEU A 288 1.93 8.19 6.21
C LEU A 288 0.63 8.63 6.89
N ARG A 289 0.36 9.94 6.96
CA ARG A 289 -0.88 10.49 7.51
C ARG A 289 -2.12 10.01 6.76
N ILE A 290 -2.06 9.96 5.43
CA ILE A 290 -3.17 9.48 4.60
C ILE A 290 -3.41 7.99 4.87
N ARG A 291 -2.36 7.17 4.85
CA ARG A 291 -2.45 5.73 5.09
C ARG A 291 -2.98 5.39 6.48
N ARG A 292 -2.65 6.19 7.50
CA ARG A 292 -3.12 5.99 8.86
C ARG A 292 -4.64 6.17 9.00
N ARG A 293 -5.26 7.10 8.29
CA ARG A 293 -6.72 7.35 8.37
C ARG A 293 -7.56 6.10 8.17
N ASP A 294 -7.00 5.08 7.53
CA ASP A 294 -7.69 3.83 7.22
C ASP A 294 -7.45 2.71 8.26
N SER A 295 -6.54 2.90 9.25
CA SER A 295 -6.14 1.86 10.21
C SER A 295 -6.04 2.33 11.67
N PHE A 296 -7.03 3.03 12.17
CA PHE A 296 -7.01 3.71 13.50
C PHE A 296 -6.92 2.81 14.76
N ALA A 297 -6.98 1.50 14.63
CA ALA A 297 -7.25 0.64 15.80
C ALA A 297 -6.01 0.14 16.54
N GLU A 298 -4.81 0.16 15.95
CA GLU A 298 -3.64 -0.50 16.52
C GLU A 298 -2.39 0.37 16.46
N GLN A 299 -1.51 0.18 17.46
CA GLN A 299 -0.15 0.73 17.37
C GLN A 299 0.57 0.09 16.19
N SER A 300 1.30 0.90 15.47
CA SER A 300 2.08 0.43 14.33
C SER A 300 3.39 1.21 14.21
N ALA A 301 4.38 0.57 13.62
CA ALA A 301 5.68 1.18 13.38
C ALA A 301 6.23 0.81 11.99
N GLY A 302 7.20 1.57 11.53
CA GLY A 302 7.88 1.32 10.28
C GLY A 302 9.17 2.12 10.15
N VAL A 303 9.78 2.02 8.98
CA VAL A 303 11.10 2.57 8.68
C VAL A 303 11.01 3.57 7.55
N ILE A 304 11.76 4.66 7.68
CA ILE A 304 11.99 5.61 6.61
C ILE A 304 13.40 5.39 6.09
N LEU A 305 13.52 5.23 4.79
CA LEU A 305 14.79 5.07 4.10
C LEU A 305 15.10 6.30 3.26
N LYS A 306 16.37 6.65 3.17
CA LYS A 306 16.90 7.70 2.29
C LYS A 306 17.91 7.09 1.31
N HIS A 307 17.84 7.47 0.04
CA HIS A 307 18.84 7.07 -0.94
C HIS A 307 20.20 7.70 -0.61
N ASN A 308 21.28 6.95 -0.82
CA ASN A 308 22.63 7.38 -0.43
C ASN A 308 23.16 8.59 -1.21
N PHE A 309 22.74 8.73 -2.48
CA PHE A 309 23.30 9.72 -3.41
C PHE A 309 22.27 10.68 -3.99
N ARG A 310 20.97 10.48 -3.70
CA ARG A 310 19.87 11.29 -4.22
C ARG A 310 18.97 11.75 -3.07
N ASP A 311 18.32 12.89 -3.23
CA ASP A 311 17.30 13.31 -2.28
C ASP A 311 15.99 12.56 -2.58
N GLU A 312 16.02 11.27 -2.28
CA GLU A 312 14.89 10.37 -2.44
C GLU A 312 14.64 9.64 -1.12
N PHE A 313 13.39 9.67 -0.70
CA PHE A 313 12.92 9.06 0.52
C PHE A 313 11.78 8.10 0.22
N ILE A 314 11.73 6.99 0.93
CA ILE A 314 10.64 6.02 0.93
C ILE A 314 10.35 5.59 2.37
N ALA A 315 9.12 5.16 2.61
CA ALA A 315 8.75 4.54 3.89
C ALA A 315 8.20 3.14 3.65
N THR A 316 8.46 2.22 4.56
CA THR A 316 7.83 0.90 4.55
C THR A 316 6.34 1.02 4.84
N ALA A 317 5.54 0.00 4.54
CA ALA A 317 4.22 -0.14 5.15
C ALA A 317 4.36 -0.25 6.67
N ALA A 318 3.35 0.24 7.40
CA ALA A 318 3.30 0.12 8.85
C ALA A 318 3.02 -1.33 9.25
N GLU A 319 3.80 -1.86 10.18
CA GLU A 319 3.54 -3.16 10.78
C GLU A 319 2.84 -2.98 12.13
N PRO A 320 1.73 -3.72 12.39
CA PRO A 320 1.09 -3.71 13.71
C PRO A 320 2.08 -4.24 14.75
N CYS A 321 2.55 -3.37 15.61
CA CYS A 321 3.49 -3.73 16.66
C CYS A 321 3.60 -2.62 17.71
N ASP A 322 4.08 -2.99 18.89
CA ASP A 322 4.54 -2.04 19.88
C ASP A 322 5.89 -1.45 19.44
N TYR A 323 5.96 -0.12 19.38
CA TYR A 323 7.18 0.60 18.97
C TYR A 323 8.40 0.24 19.81
N VAL A 324 8.20 -0.09 21.09
CA VAL A 324 9.30 -0.49 22.01
C VAL A 324 10.01 -1.75 21.50
N ASN A 325 9.26 -2.70 20.96
CA ASN A 325 9.77 -3.99 20.48
C ASN A 325 10.04 -4.00 18.96
N PHE A 326 9.87 -2.87 18.29
CA PHE A 326 10.06 -2.79 16.84
C PHE A 326 11.55 -2.90 16.47
N ASP A 327 11.87 -3.85 15.58
CA ASP A 327 13.22 -4.05 15.02
C ASP A 327 13.16 -4.06 13.49
N LEU A 328 14.25 -3.68 12.83
CA LEU A 328 14.39 -3.76 11.37
C LEU A 328 14.14 -5.17 10.83
N ALA A 329 14.51 -6.20 11.58
CA ALA A 329 14.31 -7.60 11.22
C ALA A 329 12.82 -8.03 11.19
N VAL A 330 11.91 -7.24 11.75
CA VAL A 330 10.47 -7.47 11.63
C VAL A 330 9.97 -7.10 10.22
N VAL A 331 10.64 -6.14 9.59
CA VAL A 331 10.21 -5.53 8.32
C VAL A 331 11.01 -6.05 7.14
N PHE A 332 12.32 -6.19 7.31
CA PHE A 332 13.23 -6.53 6.22
C PHE A 332 13.70 -7.98 6.28
N PRO A 333 13.89 -8.62 5.13
CA PRO A 333 14.50 -9.94 5.06
C PRO A 333 15.95 -9.90 5.57
N LYS A 334 16.45 -11.06 5.98
CA LYS A 334 17.85 -11.25 6.37
C LYS A 334 18.59 -12.04 5.29
N ASP A 335 19.87 -11.72 5.12
CA ASP A 335 20.77 -12.52 4.28
C ASP A 335 21.16 -13.82 5.00
N GLN A 336 21.93 -14.66 4.31
CA GLN A 336 22.46 -15.92 4.85
C GLN A 336 23.36 -15.76 6.09
N HIS A 337 23.81 -14.54 6.38
CA HIS A 337 24.64 -14.19 7.53
C HIS A 337 23.82 -13.55 8.68
N GLY A 338 22.48 -13.40 8.48
CA GLY A 338 21.58 -12.79 9.44
C GLY A 338 21.54 -11.26 9.40
N ASN A 339 22.21 -10.61 8.44
CA ASN A 339 22.16 -9.16 8.27
C ASN A 339 20.88 -8.74 7.59
N VAL A 340 20.29 -7.63 8.05
CA VAL A 340 19.12 -7.02 7.45
C VAL A 340 19.43 -6.52 6.04
N GLN A 341 18.61 -6.93 5.06
CA GLN A 341 18.73 -6.50 3.67
C GLN A 341 17.86 -5.28 3.41
N LEU A 342 18.49 -4.18 3.06
CA LEU A 342 17.81 -2.95 2.61
C LEU A 342 17.74 -2.92 1.07
N PRO A 343 16.82 -2.13 0.47
CA PRO A 343 16.83 -1.88 -0.96
C PRO A 343 18.17 -1.28 -1.40
N GLU A 344 18.61 -1.67 -2.58
CA GLU A 344 19.89 -1.22 -3.13
C GLU A 344 19.96 0.31 -3.19
N GLY A 345 21.06 0.86 -2.69
CA GLY A 345 21.30 2.30 -2.64
C GLY A 345 20.59 3.07 -1.53
N PHE A 346 19.83 2.40 -0.67
CA PHE A 346 19.14 3.03 0.44
C PHE A 346 19.78 2.71 1.80
N ARG A 347 19.61 3.63 2.74
CA ARG A 347 20.01 3.49 4.14
C ARG A 347 18.86 3.89 5.06
N VAL A 348 18.88 3.45 6.29
CA VAL A 348 17.93 3.91 7.29
C VAL A 348 18.12 5.41 7.51
N TYR A 349 17.04 6.16 7.33
CA TYR A 349 16.95 7.58 7.68
C TYR A 349 16.31 7.77 9.04
N GLY A 350 15.34 6.95 9.39
CA GLY A 350 14.64 7.04 10.65
C GLY A 350 13.54 6.01 10.81
N PHE A 351 12.81 6.17 11.88
CA PHE A 351 11.69 5.31 12.25
C PHE A 351 10.43 6.15 12.35
N TYR A 352 9.30 5.54 12.13
CA TYR A 352 8.01 6.16 12.42
C TYR A 352 7.12 5.21 13.19
N HIS A 353 6.23 5.77 14.00
CA HIS A 353 5.23 5.00 14.72
C HIS A 353 3.94 5.80 14.89
N SER A 354 2.86 5.10 15.18
CA SER A 354 1.59 5.66 15.61
C SER A 354 1.31 5.22 17.02
N SER A 355 0.76 6.09 17.87
CA SER A 355 0.24 5.67 19.16
C SER A 355 -1.23 5.35 19.10
N LYS A 356 -1.64 4.43 20.01
CA LYS A 356 -3.04 4.16 20.28
C LYS A 356 -3.55 5.20 21.30
N PRO A 357 -4.72 5.80 21.07
CA PRO A 357 -5.33 6.63 22.08
C PRO A 357 -5.52 5.84 23.37
N SER A 358 -4.94 6.28 24.45
CA SER A 358 -5.23 5.77 25.81
C SER A 358 -5.33 6.96 26.72
N LEU A 359 -6.58 7.38 26.98
CA LEU A 359 -6.85 8.46 27.93
C LEU A 359 -6.59 7.96 29.36
N PRO A 360 -5.65 8.52 30.08
CA PRO A 360 -5.63 8.40 31.52
C PRO A 360 -6.80 9.23 32.06
N ASP A 361 -7.78 8.57 32.66
CA ASP A 361 -8.94 9.23 33.30
C ASP A 361 -8.57 10.26 34.39
N LEU A 362 -7.29 10.34 34.71
CA LEU A 362 -6.73 11.17 35.76
C LEU A 362 -6.24 12.55 35.31
N LEU A 363 -6.04 12.75 34.00
CA LEU A 363 -5.55 14.05 33.50
C LEU A 363 -6.67 15.05 33.25
N PRO A 364 -6.42 16.36 33.47
CA PRO A 364 -7.34 17.40 33.01
C PRO A 364 -7.56 17.28 31.49
N PRO A 365 -8.75 17.55 30.96
CA PRO A 365 -9.07 17.34 29.53
C PRO A 365 -8.09 17.97 28.55
N SER A 366 -7.63 19.19 28.82
CA SER A 366 -6.65 19.90 27.97
C SER A 366 -5.27 19.26 27.99
N ASP A 367 -4.85 18.72 29.11
CA ASP A 367 -3.58 18.04 29.29
C ASP A 367 -3.63 16.62 28.72
N ALA A 368 -4.78 15.95 28.89
CA ALA A 368 -5.06 14.64 28.30
C ALA A 368 -5.02 14.69 26.76
N GLU A 369 -5.67 15.68 26.11
CA GLU A 369 -5.64 15.86 24.65
C GLU A 369 -4.20 16.03 24.16
N ARG A 370 -3.38 16.81 24.85
CA ARG A 370 -1.97 16.99 24.48
C ARG A 370 -1.13 15.75 24.74
N PHE A 371 -1.37 15.02 25.83
CA PHE A 371 -0.68 13.78 26.16
C PHE A 371 -0.93 12.69 25.11
N GLU A 372 -2.20 12.53 24.70
CA GLU A 372 -2.54 11.56 23.65
C GLU A 372 -1.87 11.88 22.31
N ASN A 373 -1.70 13.15 22.02
CA ASN A 373 -1.15 13.62 20.76
C ASN A 373 0.35 13.94 20.84
N PHE A 374 1.06 13.27 21.76
CA PHE A 374 2.51 13.40 21.91
C PHE A 374 3.14 12.03 22.17
N PHE A 375 4.45 11.96 22.03
CA PHE A 375 5.22 10.77 22.40
C PHE A 375 4.95 10.39 23.85
N SER A 376 4.75 9.11 24.13
CA SER A 376 4.79 8.65 25.50
C SER A 376 6.22 8.73 26.05
N PRO A 377 6.42 8.84 27.37
CA PRO A 377 7.75 8.79 27.96
C PRO A 377 8.56 7.54 27.56
N VAL A 378 7.87 6.40 27.41
CA VAL A 378 8.51 5.13 27.00
C VAL A 378 8.91 5.19 25.51
N ASP A 379 8.06 5.71 24.63
CA ASP A 379 8.38 5.88 23.22
C ASP A 379 9.58 6.84 23.04
N MET A 380 9.62 7.92 23.81
CA MET A 380 10.76 8.84 23.80
C MET A 380 12.05 8.20 24.28
N LYS A 381 11.98 7.38 25.33
CA LYS A 381 13.16 6.64 25.79
C LYS A 381 13.73 5.76 24.69
N VAL A 382 12.89 4.95 24.04
CA VAL A 382 13.30 4.09 22.91
C VAL A 382 13.84 4.94 21.75
N SER A 383 13.20 6.07 21.47
CA SER A 383 13.65 7.00 20.43
C SER A 383 15.03 7.54 20.72
N PHE A 384 15.29 7.97 21.96
CA PHE A 384 16.60 8.44 22.38
C PHE A 384 17.67 7.34 22.30
N ASP A 385 17.38 6.13 22.77
CA ASP A 385 18.33 5.00 22.70
C ASP A 385 18.73 4.74 21.24
N ARG A 386 17.78 4.77 20.31
CA ARG A 386 18.05 4.63 18.87
C ARG A 386 18.86 5.79 18.28
N LEU A 387 18.54 7.02 18.68
CA LEU A 387 19.25 8.22 18.21
C LEU A 387 20.65 8.35 18.81
N VAL A 388 20.88 7.87 20.02
CA VAL A 388 22.24 7.80 20.59
C VAL A 388 23.09 6.78 19.83
N ALA A 389 22.51 5.64 19.43
CA ALA A 389 23.19 4.65 18.62
C ALA A 389 23.46 5.12 17.18
N ALA A 390 22.56 5.96 16.62
CA ALA A 390 22.64 6.49 15.27
C ALA A 390 22.14 7.95 15.22
N PRO A 391 22.97 8.95 15.56
CA PRO A 391 22.56 10.35 15.73
C PRO A 391 21.99 11.02 14.46
N GLN A 392 22.31 10.46 13.29
CA GLN A 392 21.80 10.93 12.00
C GLN A 392 20.36 10.50 11.72
N HIS A 393 19.77 9.64 12.55
CA HIS A 393 18.40 9.17 12.38
C HIS A 393 17.37 10.19 12.84
N HIS A 394 16.15 9.99 12.42
CA HIS A 394 14.98 10.75 12.80
C HIS A 394 13.90 9.81 13.35
N VAL A 395 13.06 10.31 14.21
CA VAL A 395 11.87 9.60 14.68
C VAL A 395 10.64 10.44 14.35
N LEU A 396 9.67 9.85 13.69
CA LEU A 396 8.38 10.48 13.40
C LEU A 396 7.29 9.81 14.20
N MET A 397 6.40 10.62 14.75
CA MET A 397 5.18 10.13 15.39
C MET A 397 3.95 10.64 14.65
N LEU A 398 3.06 9.73 14.33
CA LEU A 398 1.73 10.04 13.81
C LEU A 398 0.75 10.09 14.98
N THR A 399 0.26 11.26 15.29
CA THR A 399 -0.63 11.48 16.44
C THR A 399 -2.08 11.08 16.14
N PRO A 400 -2.90 10.72 17.13
CA PRO A 400 -4.32 10.41 16.97
C PRO A 400 -5.13 11.49 16.22
N ASP A 401 -4.83 12.76 16.45
CA ASP A 401 -5.49 13.91 15.78
C ASP A 401 -4.87 14.28 14.43
N ASN A 402 -4.00 13.39 13.86
CA ASN A 402 -3.37 13.50 12.56
C ASN A 402 -2.25 14.56 12.43
N ALA A 403 -1.61 15.01 13.51
CA ALA A 403 -0.32 15.66 13.37
C ALA A 403 0.76 14.63 13.00
N VAL A 404 1.85 15.12 12.43
CA VAL A 404 3.11 14.38 12.34
C VAL A 404 4.19 15.18 13.03
N LEU A 405 4.66 14.64 14.14
CA LEU A 405 5.78 15.19 14.91
C LEU A 405 7.07 14.51 14.48
N SER A 406 8.17 15.25 14.54
CA SER A 406 9.52 14.72 14.26
C SER A 406 10.47 15.09 15.39
N PHE A 407 11.29 14.13 15.79
CA PHE A 407 12.40 14.38 16.71
C PHE A 407 13.71 13.90 16.09
N SER A 408 14.78 14.70 16.22
CA SER A 408 16.10 14.40 15.68
C SER A 408 17.18 15.16 16.42
N GLN A 409 18.44 14.82 16.13
CA GLN A 409 19.64 15.53 16.62
C GLN A 409 19.59 15.78 18.14
N PRO A 410 19.65 14.69 18.93
CA PRO A 410 19.68 14.85 20.36
C PRO A 410 20.94 15.60 20.78
N ASP A 411 20.75 16.69 21.52
CA ASP A 411 21.85 17.45 22.10
C ASP A 411 22.42 16.76 23.36
N ILE A 412 23.58 17.25 23.87
CA ILE A 412 24.30 16.67 25.00
C ILE A 412 23.45 16.41 26.28
N PRO A 413 22.40 17.22 26.61
CA PRO A 413 21.55 16.98 27.76
C PRO A 413 20.69 15.69 27.71
N VAL A 414 20.60 15.04 26.55
CA VAL A 414 19.76 13.83 26.35
C VAL A 414 20.07 12.72 27.35
N ARG A 415 21.33 12.53 27.74
CA ARG A 415 21.68 11.45 28.68
C ARG A 415 20.99 11.59 30.04
N SER A 416 20.85 12.81 30.56
CA SER A 416 20.12 13.05 31.81
C SER A 416 18.62 12.76 31.64
N LEU A 417 18.04 13.18 30.53
CA LEU A 417 16.63 12.93 30.24
C LEU A 417 16.33 11.43 30.04
N ILE A 418 17.21 10.68 29.36
CA ILE A 418 17.06 9.23 29.19
C ILE A 418 16.99 8.52 30.55
N VAL A 419 17.81 8.96 31.52
CA VAL A 419 17.79 8.39 32.87
C VAL A 419 16.52 8.77 33.63
N GLU A 420 15.95 9.94 33.36
CA GLU A 420 14.69 10.38 33.96
C GLU A 420 13.48 9.64 33.39
N LEU A 421 13.51 9.25 32.09
CA LEU A 421 12.39 8.60 31.39
C LEU A 421 12.17 7.13 31.80
N THR A 422 11.87 6.94 33.09
CA THR A 422 11.55 5.66 33.70
C THR A 422 10.02 5.43 33.70
N GLN A 423 9.61 4.27 34.17
CA GLN A 423 8.17 4.01 34.44
C GLN A 423 7.63 4.98 35.51
N ASP A 424 8.43 5.35 36.52
CA ASP A 424 8.05 6.35 37.52
C ASP A 424 7.78 7.71 36.89
N PHE A 425 8.60 8.15 35.96
CA PHE A 425 8.39 9.39 35.20
C PHE A 425 7.05 9.34 34.43
N GLN A 426 6.77 8.21 33.78
CA GLN A 426 5.50 8.02 33.08
C GLN A 426 4.31 8.11 34.05
N HIS A 427 4.40 7.49 35.22
CA HIS A 427 3.35 7.61 36.25
C HIS A 427 3.17 9.05 36.71
N LYS A 428 4.25 9.82 36.89
CA LYS A 428 4.17 11.25 37.25
C LYS A 428 3.51 12.09 36.19
N VAL A 429 3.71 11.78 34.90
CA VAL A 429 3.00 12.50 33.82
C VAL A 429 1.53 12.08 33.81
N ILE A 430 1.21 10.81 33.93
CA ILE A 430 -0.17 10.29 33.96
C ILE A 430 -0.96 10.82 35.18
N SER A 431 -0.31 10.93 36.35
CA SER A 431 -0.92 11.47 37.58
C SER A 431 -1.03 13.00 37.58
N GLY A 432 -0.46 13.69 36.59
CA GLY A 432 -0.44 15.16 36.53
C GLY A 432 0.58 15.83 37.46
N GLU A 433 1.44 15.07 38.14
CA GLU A 433 2.55 15.62 38.92
C GLU A 433 3.54 16.35 38.02
N ILE A 434 3.77 15.82 36.82
CA ILE A 434 4.49 16.49 35.72
C ILE A 434 3.47 16.73 34.61
N THR A 435 3.25 18.02 34.26
CA THR A 435 2.32 18.34 33.19
C THR A 435 2.84 17.87 31.85
N THR A 436 1.94 17.57 30.91
CA THR A 436 2.34 17.20 29.54
C THR A 436 3.20 18.29 28.89
N GLN A 437 2.87 19.58 29.17
CA GLN A 437 3.69 20.70 28.66
C GLN A 437 5.12 20.67 29.18
N MET A 438 5.32 20.40 30.47
CA MET A 438 6.67 20.28 31.05
C MET A 438 7.44 19.12 30.38
N PHE A 439 6.75 18.03 30.06
CA PHE A 439 7.37 16.91 29.34
C PHE A 439 7.74 17.29 27.91
N VAL A 440 6.84 17.97 27.18
CA VAL A 440 7.11 18.51 25.83
C VAL A 440 8.31 19.44 25.86
N ASP A 441 8.39 20.36 26.82
CA ASP A 441 9.48 21.31 26.96
C ASP A 441 10.83 20.61 27.23
N LYS A 442 10.84 19.58 28.06
CA LYS A 442 12.04 18.74 28.30
C LYS A 442 12.50 18.05 27.02
N VAL A 443 11.58 17.47 26.23
CA VAL A 443 11.91 16.85 24.94
C VAL A 443 12.41 17.87 23.93
N ALA A 444 11.76 19.05 23.86
CA ALA A 444 12.18 20.13 22.95
C ALA A 444 13.55 20.72 23.31
N ALA A 445 13.90 20.74 24.61
CA ALA A 445 15.24 21.16 25.08
C ALA A 445 16.30 20.10 24.79
N ALA A 446 15.92 18.83 24.69
CA ALA A 446 16.83 17.72 24.46
C ALA A 446 17.23 17.50 22.99
N GLY A 447 16.61 18.21 22.05
CA GLY A 447 16.94 18.09 20.64
C GLY A 447 16.06 18.92 19.71
N ASN A 448 15.96 18.48 18.46
CA ASN A 448 15.15 19.13 17.46
C ASN A 448 13.76 18.48 17.36
N LEU A 449 12.83 18.95 18.17
CA LEU A 449 11.42 18.59 18.13
C LEU A 449 10.68 19.54 17.18
N SER A 450 9.92 18.99 16.22
CA SER A 450 9.23 19.78 15.19
C SER A 450 7.87 19.19 14.82
N VAL A 451 6.95 20.05 14.43
CA VAL A 451 5.69 19.67 13.77
C VAL A 451 5.94 19.68 12.26
N LEU A 452 5.87 18.54 11.61
CA LEU A 452 5.97 18.44 10.15
C LEU A 452 4.61 18.69 9.49
N LEU A 453 3.54 18.16 10.08
CA LEU A 453 2.18 18.35 9.61
C LEU A 453 1.29 18.75 10.79
N PRO A 454 0.48 19.80 10.64
CA PRO A 454 -0.30 20.34 11.75
C PRO A 454 -1.57 19.54 12.01
N SER A 455 -2.10 19.72 13.24
CA SER A 455 -3.40 19.25 13.70
C SER A 455 -4.07 20.29 14.59
N LYS A 456 -5.19 19.91 15.22
CA LYS A 456 -5.84 20.77 16.24
C LYS A 456 -4.94 21.00 17.45
N THR A 457 -4.28 19.95 17.94
CA THR A 457 -3.40 20.02 19.13
C THR A 457 -2.06 20.69 18.80
N TRP A 458 -1.59 20.53 17.59
CA TRP A 458 -0.32 21.06 17.09
C TRP A 458 -0.55 21.92 15.84
N PRO A 459 -1.08 23.17 15.98
CA PRO A 459 -1.50 23.98 14.84
C PRO A 459 -0.33 24.56 14.04
N ASP A 460 0.81 24.80 14.67
CA ASP A 460 1.93 25.52 14.07
C ASP A 460 3.00 24.57 13.56
N VAL A 461 3.28 24.62 12.24
CA VAL A 461 4.34 23.88 11.60
C VAL A 461 5.70 24.48 11.96
N GLY A 462 6.68 23.64 12.23
CA GLY A 462 8.04 24.03 12.51
C GLY A 462 8.55 23.57 13.88
N ARG A 463 9.66 24.14 14.32
CA ARG A 463 10.33 23.75 15.55
C ARG A 463 9.52 24.14 16.79
N ILE A 464 9.28 23.19 17.66
CA ILE A 464 8.76 23.41 18.99
C ILE A 464 9.91 23.88 19.88
N ARG A 465 9.78 25.05 20.48
CA ARG A 465 10.77 25.62 21.39
C ARG A 465 10.33 25.38 22.82
N PRO A 466 11.26 25.01 23.74
CA PRO A 466 10.94 24.88 25.15
C PRO A 466 10.55 26.26 25.73
N SER A 467 9.70 26.27 26.74
CA SER A 467 9.39 27.49 27.48
C SER A 467 10.64 28.03 28.20
N VAL A 468 10.71 29.33 28.41
CA VAL A 468 11.89 30.02 28.99
C VAL A 468 12.24 29.49 30.40
N GLU A 469 11.25 29.05 31.17
CA GLU A 469 11.43 28.52 32.54
C GLU A 469 12.27 27.23 32.57
N VAL A 470 12.13 26.33 31.57
CA VAL A 470 12.88 25.07 31.54
C VAL A 470 14.34 25.28 31.17
N VAL A 471 14.65 26.29 30.36
CA VAL A 471 16.02 26.61 29.95
C VAL A 471 16.87 27.06 31.17
N THR A 472 16.24 27.82 32.08
CA THR A 472 16.91 28.31 33.28
C THR A 472 17.31 27.18 34.25
N VAL A 473 16.39 26.22 34.47
CA VAL A 473 16.64 25.07 35.37
C VAL A 473 17.70 24.10 34.83
N ILE A 474 17.83 23.97 33.51
CA ILE A 474 18.86 23.11 32.90
C ILE A 474 20.23 23.78 32.99
N ALA A 475 20.31 25.09 32.83
CA ALA A 475 21.58 25.83 32.96
C ALA A 475 22.10 25.81 34.40
N GLU A 476 21.23 25.97 35.40
CA GLU A 476 21.63 25.90 36.83
C GLU A 476 22.05 24.50 37.31
N ARG A 477 21.69 23.43 36.62
CA ARG A 477 22.12 22.06 36.93
C ARG A 477 23.38 21.62 36.17
N ALA A 478 23.80 22.40 35.18
CA ALA A 478 25.00 22.12 34.38
C ALA A 478 26.26 22.85 34.94
N GLU A 479 26.09 23.82 35.87
CA GLU A 479 27.13 24.42 36.68
C GLU A 479 27.32 23.60 37.99
#